data_87e4c85d997f4052813341207bb6de64
#
_entry.id   87e4c85d997f4052813341207bb6de64
#
_cell.length_a   1.000
_cell.length_b   1.000
_cell.length_c   1.000
_cell.angle_alpha   90.00
_cell.angle_beta   90.00
_cell.angle_gamma   90.00
#
_symmetry.space_group_name_H-M   'P 1'
#
loop_
_entity.id
_entity.type
_entity.pdbx_description
1 polymer ?
#
loop_
_entity_poly.entity_id
_entity_poly.type
_entity_poly.pdbx_seq_one_letter_code
_entity_poly.pdbx_strand_id
1 'polypeptide(L)'
;TRRQVSPQRLTHYRDNWYLDAWDHEREGLRSFALDRVRQPRPAEARARDVPESELDQHLASSYGIFSGAPKAWATIRFSAHAARWVADEHWHSKQEGRHLPDGSYELRLPYSHPRELLMDVLRYGPDAEVLEPASLRNEARILLQLALGNYGG
;
A
#
# COMPACT_ATOMS: atom_id res chain seq x y z
N THR A 1 -4.41 -3.01 -25.63
CA THR A 1 -5.44 -1.99 -25.79
C THR A 1 -4.81 -0.61 -25.87
N ARG A 2 -5.22 0.20 -26.85
CA ARG A 2 -4.77 1.59 -26.99
C ARG A 2 -5.70 2.49 -26.20
N ARG A 3 -5.15 3.45 -25.45
CA ARG A 3 -5.92 4.40 -24.64
C ARG A 3 -5.34 5.79 -24.79
N GLN A 4 -6.22 6.79 -24.71
CA GLN A 4 -5.83 8.19 -24.58
C GLN A 4 -6.01 8.61 -23.12
N VAL A 5 -4.94 9.11 -22.52
CA VAL A 5 -4.92 9.49 -21.11
C VAL A 5 -4.28 10.87 -20.95
N SER A 6 -4.68 11.58 -19.90
CA SER A 6 -4.00 12.79 -19.44
C SER A 6 -3.15 12.44 -18.23
N PRO A 7 -1.81 12.38 -18.36
CA PRO A 7 -0.93 12.07 -17.24
C PRO A 7 -1.06 13.11 -16.12
N GLN A 8 -1.09 12.66 -14.88
CA GLN A 8 -1.18 13.55 -13.72
C GLN A 8 0.07 13.46 -12.86
N ARG A 9 0.45 12.26 -12.42
CA ARG A 9 1.64 12.06 -11.59
C ARG A 9 2.17 10.65 -11.69
N LEU A 10 3.44 10.47 -11.31
CA LEU A 10 4.05 9.16 -11.11
C LEU A 10 4.02 8.82 -9.63
N THR A 11 3.59 7.61 -9.33
CA THR A 11 3.49 7.10 -7.96
C THR A 11 4.31 5.84 -7.82
N HIS A 12 5.24 5.82 -6.87
CA HIS A 12 5.95 4.62 -6.48
C HIS A 12 5.19 3.95 -5.34
N TYR A 13 4.72 2.73 -5.57
CA TYR A 13 4.01 1.96 -4.57
C TYR A 13 4.55 0.54 -4.52
N ARG A 14 5.02 0.14 -3.35
CA ARG A 14 5.74 -1.12 -3.16
C ARG A 14 6.98 -1.15 -4.06
N ASP A 15 7.15 -2.15 -4.89
CA ASP A 15 8.32 -2.29 -5.75
C ASP A 15 8.06 -1.85 -7.20
N ASN A 16 6.99 -1.08 -7.44
CA ASN A 16 6.59 -0.73 -8.80
C ASN A 16 6.22 0.75 -8.94
N TRP A 17 6.41 1.26 -10.16
CA TRP A 17 5.99 2.59 -10.55
C TRP A 17 4.67 2.55 -11.30
N TYR A 18 3.82 3.52 -11.01
CA TYR A 18 2.52 3.69 -11.64
C TYR A 18 2.38 5.10 -12.19
N LEU A 19 1.67 5.20 -13.30
CA LEU A 19 1.18 6.46 -13.83
C LEU A 19 -0.29 6.64 -13.42
N ASP A 20 -0.57 7.64 -12.60
CA ASP A 20 -1.93 8.07 -12.34
C ASP A 20 -2.33 9.04 -13.44
N ALA A 21 -3.40 8.74 -14.15
CA ALA A 21 -3.84 9.49 -15.30
C ALA A 21 -5.36 9.50 -15.43
N TRP A 22 -5.89 10.55 -16.05
CA TRP A 22 -7.27 10.60 -16.47
C TRP A 22 -7.45 9.80 -17.76
N ASP A 23 -8.26 8.75 -17.71
CA ASP A 23 -8.60 7.91 -18.87
C ASP A 23 -9.82 8.51 -19.57
N HIS A 24 -9.63 9.00 -20.80
CA HIS A 24 -10.70 9.65 -21.57
C HIS A 24 -11.78 8.70 -22.06
N GLU A 25 -11.48 7.41 -22.25
CA GLU A 25 -12.47 6.41 -22.62
C GLU A 25 -13.37 6.01 -21.44
N ARG A 26 -12.79 5.99 -20.24
CA ARG A 26 -13.48 5.57 -19.02
C ARG A 26 -13.99 6.75 -18.19
N GLU A 27 -13.65 7.96 -18.59
CA GLU A 27 -14.02 9.21 -17.92
C GLU A 27 -13.72 9.19 -16.42
N GLY A 28 -12.48 8.80 -16.08
CA GLY A 28 -12.06 8.71 -14.68
C GLY A 28 -10.57 8.52 -14.49
N LEU A 29 -10.13 8.71 -13.25
CA LEU A 29 -8.74 8.45 -12.85
C LEU A 29 -8.45 6.95 -12.82
N ARG A 30 -7.29 6.59 -13.35
CA ARG A 30 -6.78 5.23 -13.33
C ARG A 30 -5.27 5.20 -13.13
N SER A 31 -4.81 4.11 -12.53
CA SER A 31 -3.39 3.84 -12.35
C SER A 31 -2.92 2.79 -13.34
N PHE A 32 -1.86 3.10 -14.05
CA PHE A 32 -1.25 2.21 -15.04
C PHE A 32 0.14 1.83 -14.57
N ALA A 33 0.42 0.54 -14.44
CA ALA A 33 1.76 0.08 -14.14
C ALA A 33 2.71 0.41 -15.29
N LEU A 34 3.83 1.08 -15.00
CA LEU A 34 4.74 1.56 -16.04
C LEU A 34 5.37 0.43 -16.86
N ASP A 35 5.61 -0.72 -16.26
CA ASP A 35 6.13 -1.90 -16.95
C ASP A 35 5.18 -2.46 -18.02
N ARG A 36 3.90 -2.08 -17.97
CA ARG A 36 2.87 -2.48 -18.94
C ARG A 36 2.61 -1.44 -20.02
N VAL A 37 3.18 -0.25 -19.86
CA VAL A 37 3.03 0.82 -20.87
C VAL A 37 3.92 0.51 -22.07
N ARG A 38 3.32 0.41 -23.26
CA ARG A 38 4.02 0.14 -24.49
C ARG A 38 3.77 1.25 -25.49
N GLN A 39 4.82 1.67 -26.17
CA GLN A 39 4.78 2.67 -27.26
C GLN A 39 3.99 3.94 -26.87
N PRO A 40 4.35 4.64 -25.78
CA PRO A 40 3.69 5.89 -25.45
C PRO A 40 3.95 6.92 -26.55
N ARG A 41 2.93 7.69 -26.92
CA ARG A 41 3.02 8.75 -27.93
C ARG A 41 2.29 9.98 -27.45
N PRO A 42 2.88 11.17 -27.58
CA PRO A 42 2.16 12.40 -27.32
C PRO A 42 0.96 12.54 -28.25
N ALA A 43 -0.17 13.01 -27.71
CA ALA A 43 -1.33 13.40 -28.51
C ALA A 43 -1.32 14.93 -28.69
N GLU A 44 -1.99 15.42 -29.74
CA GLU A 44 -2.08 16.86 -30.01
C GLU A 44 -3.07 17.57 -29.08
N ALA A 45 -4.04 16.82 -28.55
CA ALA A 45 -5.03 17.37 -27.62
C ALA A 45 -4.40 17.79 -26.29
N ARG A 46 -4.91 18.89 -25.73
CA ARG A 46 -4.46 19.36 -24.42
C ARG A 46 -4.85 18.37 -23.34
N ALA A 47 -3.91 18.08 -22.42
CA ALA A 47 -4.17 17.23 -21.28
C ALA A 47 -5.17 17.89 -20.32
N ARG A 48 -6.01 17.06 -19.70
CA ARG A 48 -6.89 17.49 -18.62
C ARG A 48 -6.11 17.50 -17.30
N ASP A 49 -6.21 18.58 -16.56
CA ASP A 49 -5.67 18.67 -15.21
C ASP A 49 -6.74 18.20 -14.21
N VAL A 50 -6.34 17.36 -13.27
CA VAL A 50 -7.19 16.87 -12.19
C VAL A 50 -6.75 17.54 -10.88
N PRO A 51 -7.68 18.05 -10.06
CA PRO A 51 -7.33 18.65 -8.77
C PRO A 51 -6.58 17.67 -7.88
N GLU A 52 -5.61 18.18 -7.13
CA GLU A 52 -4.78 17.36 -6.26
C GLU A 52 -5.57 16.58 -5.22
N SER A 53 -6.67 17.17 -4.71
CA SER A 53 -7.57 16.49 -3.78
C SER A 53 -8.20 15.22 -4.37
N GLU A 54 -8.57 15.25 -5.66
CA GLU A 54 -9.10 14.07 -6.35
C GLU A 54 -7.98 13.03 -6.58
N LEU A 55 -6.76 13.47 -6.88
CA LEU A 55 -5.60 12.58 -7.02
C LEU A 55 -5.30 11.87 -5.70
N ASP A 56 -5.39 12.56 -4.58
CA ASP A 56 -5.14 11.97 -3.26
C ASP A 56 -6.23 10.96 -2.87
N GLN A 57 -7.48 11.22 -3.19
CA GLN A 57 -8.56 10.25 -3.01
C GLN A 57 -8.36 9.02 -3.89
N HIS A 58 -7.92 9.21 -5.12
CA HIS A 58 -7.62 8.12 -6.04
C HIS A 58 -6.46 7.27 -5.52
N LEU A 59 -5.41 7.89 -4.98
CA LEU A 59 -4.28 7.20 -4.37
C LEU A 59 -4.77 6.28 -3.25
N ALA A 60 -5.61 6.79 -2.36
CA ALA A 60 -6.16 6.02 -1.25
C ALA A 60 -7.04 4.84 -1.70
N SER A 61 -7.76 4.99 -2.82
CA SER A 61 -8.69 3.97 -3.32
C SER A 61 -8.05 2.92 -4.25
N SER A 62 -6.91 3.24 -4.87
CA SER A 62 -6.33 2.41 -5.95
C SER A 62 -5.23 1.46 -5.49
N TYR A 63 -4.64 1.68 -4.32
CA TYR A 63 -3.45 0.97 -3.88
C TYR A 63 -3.73 0.04 -2.69
N GLY A 64 -4.61 -0.94 -2.91
CA GLY A 64 -4.77 -2.09 -2.02
C GLY A 64 -5.38 -1.78 -0.66
N ILE A 65 -4.63 -2.06 0.40
CA ILE A 65 -5.09 -1.96 1.78
C ILE A 65 -5.58 -0.57 2.20
N PHE A 66 -5.30 0.43 1.40
CA PHE A 66 -5.64 1.82 1.68
C PHE A 66 -6.89 2.29 0.95
N SER A 67 -7.54 1.42 0.18
CA SER A 67 -8.78 1.73 -0.51
C SER A 67 -10.00 1.61 0.40
N GLY A 68 -11.01 2.46 0.17
CA GLY A 68 -12.24 2.48 0.93
C GLY A 68 -12.14 3.18 2.30
N ALA A 69 -13.24 3.19 3.05
CA ALA A 69 -13.27 3.74 4.40
C ALA A 69 -12.47 2.87 5.36
N PRO A 70 -11.62 3.45 6.22
CA PRO A 70 -10.89 2.67 7.22
C PRO A 70 -11.84 1.94 8.17
N LYS A 71 -11.59 0.65 8.41
CA LYS A 71 -12.33 -0.16 9.39
C LYS A 71 -11.79 0.04 10.80
N ALA A 72 -10.48 0.16 10.92
CA ALA A 72 -9.81 0.25 12.20
C ALA A 72 -8.37 0.76 12.02
N TRP A 73 -7.70 1.00 13.13
CA TRP A 73 -6.26 1.26 13.17
C TRP A 73 -5.53 0.02 13.65
N ALA A 74 -4.42 -0.27 13.00
CA ALA A 74 -3.51 -1.34 13.39
C ALA A 74 -2.24 -0.77 14.02
N THR A 75 -1.67 -1.52 14.95
CA THR A 75 -0.34 -1.27 15.50
C THR A 75 0.54 -2.47 15.23
N ILE A 76 1.63 -2.23 14.50
CA ILE A 76 2.59 -3.25 14.09
C ILE A 76 3.94 -2.90 14.73
N ARG A 77 4.58 -3.87 15.36
CA ARG A 77 5.96 -3.72 15.85
C ARG A 77 6.90 -4.44 14.91
N PHE A 78 7.97 -3.76 14.54
CA PHE A 78 9.08 -4.33 13.76
C PHE A 78 10.32 -4.43 14.64
N SER A 79 11.08 -5.51 14.45
CA SER A 79 12.36 -5.69 15.13
C SER A 79 13.33 -4.54 14.81
N ALA A 80 14.37 -4.38 15.64
CA ALA A 80 15.44 -3.42 15.35
C ALA A 80 16.11 -3.69 13.99
N HIS A 81 16.16 -4.94 13.57
CA HIS A 81 16.69 -5.34 12.26
C HIS A 81 15.82 -4.80 11.12
N ALA A 82 14.51 -5.01 11.16
CA ALA A 82 13.58 -4.54 10.15
C ALA A 82 13.36 -3.02 10.21
N ALA A 83 13.50 -2.40 11.37
CA ALA A 83 13.30 -0.96 11.56
C ALA A 83 14.14 -0.10 10.61
N ARG A 84 15.32 -0.57 10.22
CA ARG A 84 16.22 0.12 9.29
C ARG A 84 15.58 0.40 7.93
N TRP A 85 14.65 -0.44 7.50
CA TRP A 85 13.94 -0.27 6.22
C TRP A 85 12.54 0.27 6.40
N VAL A 86 11.81 -0.26 7.38
CA VAL A 86 10.39 0.08 7.60
C VAL A 86 10.20 1.53 8.02
N ALA A 87 11.14 2.09 8.79
CA ALA A 87 11.03 3.48 9.24
C ALA A 87 10.95 4.49 8.09
N ASP A 88 11.55 4.17 6.95
CA ASP A 88 11.55 5.01 5.76
C ASP A 88 10.46 4.61 4.74
N GLU A 89 9.74 3.53 5.00
CA GLU A 89 8.66 3.08 4.11
C GLU A 89 7.38 3.87 4.34
N HIS A 90 6.67 4.10 3.26
CA HIS A 90 5.37 4.76 3.28
C HIS A 90 4.27 3.74 3.00
N TRP A 91 3.50 3.40 4.05
CA TRP A 91 2.39 2.45 3.97
C TRP A 91 1.04 3.14 3.83
N HIS A 92 0.88 4.29 4.48
CA HIS A 92 -0.35 5.07 4.45
C HIS A 92 -0.06 6.55 4.73
N SER A 93 -0.81 7.45 4.08
CA SER A 93 -0.62 8.90 4.26
C SER A 93 -0.83 9.38 5.69
N LYS A 94 -1.62 8.65 6.48
CA LYS A 94 -1.92 8.98 7.88
C LYS A 94 -1.15 8.12 8.87
N GLN A 95 -0.16 7.36 8.41
CA GLN A 95 0.61 6.52 9.31
C GLN A 95 1.37 7.33 10.36
N GLU A 96 1.51 6.74 11.52
CA GLU A 96 2.30 7.26 12.62
C GLU A 96 3.37 6.23 12.98
N GLY A 97 4.62 6.67 13.06
CA GLY A 97 5.72 5.78 13.39
C GLY A 97 6.57 6.32 14.52
N ARG A 98 7.12 5.43 15.34
CA ARG A 98 8.07 5.79 16.40
C ARG A 98 9.11 4.71 16.62
N HIS A 99 10.34 5.13 16.88
CA HIS A 99 11.37 4.25 17.38
C HIS A 99 11.21 4.03 18.89
N LEU A 100 11.37 2.79 19.32
CA LEU A 100 11.35 2.43 20.74
C LEU A 100 12.79 2.41 21.29
N PRO A 101 12.96 2.48 22.63
CA PRO A 101 14.29 2.50 23.24
C PRO A 101 15.16 1.28 22.94
N ASP A 102 14.56 0.12 22.65
CA ASP A 102 15.27 -1.11 22.27
C ASP A 102 15.67 -1.17 20.79
N GLY A 103 15.41 -0.11 20.02
CA GLY A 103 15.68 -0.03 18.59
C GLY A 103 14.58 -0.57 17.69
N SER A 104 13.55 -1.20 18.23
CA SER A 104 12.38 -1.61 17.46
C SER A 104 11.58 -0.39 16.98
N TYR A 105 10.68 -0.64 16.03
CA TYR A 105 9.87 0.40 15.42
C TYR A 105 8.40 0.03 15.49
N GLU A 106 7.58 0.96 15.92
CA GLU A 106 6.13 0.78 16.02
C GLU A 106 5.44 1.63 14.98
N LEU A 107 4.67 0.98 14.11
CA LEU A 107 3.91 1.61 13.04
C LEU A 107 2.43 1.51 13.34
N ARG A 108 1.74 2.65 13.36
CA ARG A 108 0.28 2.72 13.45
C ARG A 108 -0.29 3.25 12.15
N LEU A 109 -1.29 2.57 11.62
CA LEU A 109 -1.93 2.97 10.37
C LEU A 109 -3.40 2.54 10.32
N PRO A 110 -4.25 3.32 9.64
CA PRO A 110 -5.62 2.88 9.38
C PRO A 110 -5.63 1.84 8.25
N TYR A 111 -6.58 0.92 8.29
CA TYR A 111 -6.74 -0.10 7.25
C TYR A 111 -8.21 -0.42 6.97
N SER A 112 -8.47 -0.88 5.75
CA SER A 112 -9.80 -1.31 5.29
C SER A 112 -9.87 -2.80 5.01
N HIS A 113 -8.76 -3.40 4.57
CA HIS A 113 -8.68 -4.78 4.13
C HIS A 113 -7.66 -5.56 4.99
N PRO A 114 -8.14 -6.28 6.02
CA PRO A 114 -7.26 -7.00 6.95
C PRO A 114 -6.30 -7.96 6.26
N ARG A 115 -6.80 -8.74 5.28
CA ARG A 115 -5.99 -9.74 4.58
C ARG A 115 -4.82 -9.11 3.82
N GLU A 116 -5.06 -8.00 3.14
CA GLU A 116 -4.00 -7.31 2.38
C GLU A 116 -2.94 -6.74 3.31
N LEU A 117 -3.35 -6.13 4.43
CA LEU A 117 -2.41 -5.64 5.44
C LEU A 117 -1.57 -6.78 6.02
N LEU A 118 -2.21 -7.92 6.34
CA LEU A 118 -1.50 -9.08 6.87
C LEU A 118 -0.47 -9.64 5.89
N MET A 119 -0.77 -9.66 4.58
CA MET A 119 0.21 -10.11 3.60
C MET A 119 1.45 -9.21 3.58
N ASP A 120 1.28 -7.91 3.75
CA ASP A 120 2.40 -6.98 3.85
C ASP A 120 3.21 -7.18 5.13
N VAL A 121 2.55 -7.41 6.25
CA VAL A 121 3.21 -7.65 7.55
C VAL A 121 3.93 -9.00 7.58
N LEU A 122 3.25 -10.07 7.13
CA LEU A 122 3.76 -11.43 7.23
C LEU A 122 4.98 -11.69 6.34
N ARG A 123 5.20 -10.89 5.30
CA ARG A 123 6.43 -11.00 4.50
C ARG A 123 7.71 -10.70 5.30
N TYR A 124 7.58 -10.01 6.43
CA TYR A 124 8.71 -9.75 7.33
C TYR A 124 9.04 -10.93 8.25
N GLY A 125 8.21 -11.98 8.21
CA GLY A 125 8.43 -13.18 9.02
C GLY A 125 8.52 -12.87 10.52
N PRO A 126 9.60 -13.30 11.19
CA PRO A 126 9.75 -13.08 12.64
C PRO A 126 10.08 -11.63 13.02
N ASP A 127 10.34 -10.77 12.05
CA ASP A 127 10.73 -9.39 12.28
C ASP A 127 9.53 -8.43 12.42
N ALA A 128 8.31 -8.94 12.35
CA ALA A 128 7.10 -8.15 12.51
C ALA A 128 6.08 -8.84 13.41
N GLU A 129 5.37 -8.06 14.20
CA GLU A 129 4.33 -8.55 15.08
C GLU A 129 3.13 -7.60 15.06
N VAL A 130 1.93 -8.14 14.83
CA VAL A 130 0.69 -7.38 14.97
C VAL A 130 0.38 -7.27 16.45
N LEU A 131 0.34 -6.05 17.00
CA LEU A 131 -0.01 -5.80 18.41
C LEU A 131 -1.50 -5.57 18.57
N GLU A 132 -2.10 -4.76 17.69
CA GLU A 132 -3.50 -4.34 17.75
C GLU A 132 -4.08 -4.21 16.33
N PRO A 133 -5.39 -4.39 16.16
CA PRO A 133 -6.36 -4.87 17.15
C PRO A 133 -6.24 -6.38 17.37
N ALA A 134 -6.87 -6.88 18.45
CA ALA A 134 -6.83 -8.30 18.81
C ALA A 134 -7.34 -9.22 17.70
N SER A 135 -8.35 -8.79 16.93
CA SER A 135 -8.89 -9.54 15.80
C SER A 135 -7.84 -9.73 14.68
N LEU A 136 -7.10 -8.68 14.34
CA LEU A 136 -6.06 -8.74 13.33
C LEU A 136 -4.88 -9.60 13.80
N ARG A 137 -4.47 -9.44 15.06
CA ARG A 137 -3.45 -10.27 15.68
C ARG A 137 -3.82 -11.75 15.64
N ASN A 138 -5.07 -12.07 15.94
CA ASN A 138 -5.57 -13.44 15.91
C ASN A 138 -5.57 -14.03 14.48
N GLU A 139 -5.97 -13.24 13.48
CA GLU A 139 -5.90 -13.66 12.08
C GLU A 139 -4.45 -13.96 11.67
N ALA A 140 -3.51 -13.09 12.05
CA ALA A 140 -2.08 -13.31 11.80
C ALA A 140 -1.61 -14.63 12.41
N ARG A 141 -1.98 -14.88 13.67
CA ARG A 141 -1.62 -16.12 14.38
C ARG A 141 -2.16 -17.36 13.67
N ILE A 142 -3.42 -17.32 13.22
CA ILE A 142 -4.03 -18.44 12.50
C ILE A 142 -3.30 -18.71 11.18
N LEU A 143 -3.02 -17.69 10.41
CA LEU A 143 -2.30 -17.84 9.14
C LEU A 143 -0.89 -18.41 9.35
N LEU A 144 -0.18 -17.96 10.38
CA LEU A 144 1.15 -18.46 10.71
C LEU A 144 1.12 -19.91 11.16
N GLN A 145 0.10 -20.32 11.95
CA GLN A 145 -0.07 -21.71 12.36
C GLN A 145 -0.34 -22.62 11.17
N LEU A 146 -1.20 -22.20 10.26
CA LEU A 146 -1.50 -22.96 9.03
C LEU A 146 -0.24 -23.08 8.16
N ALA A 147 0.52 -21.99 8.02
CA ALA A 147 1.77 -22.00 7.27
C ALA A 147 2.80 -22.93 7.93
N LEU A 148 2.97 -22.86 9.24
CA LEU A 148 3.88 -23.73 9.98
C LEU A 148 3.54 -25.20 9.82
N GLY A 149 2.24 -25.54 9.78
CA GLY A 149 1.77 -26.90 9.57
C GLY A 149 2.26 -27.53 8.26
N ASN A 150 2.49 -26.72 7.21
CA ASN A 150 3.05 -27.19 5.95
C ASN A 150 4.51 -27.69 6.08
N TYR A 151 5.19 -27.26 7.13
CA TYR A 151 6.59 -27.61 7.39
C TYR A 151 6.76 -28.64 8.52
N GLY A 152 5.66 -29.26 8.97
CA GLY A 152 5.71 -30.28 10.03
C GLY A 152 5.89 -29.75 11.44
N GLY A 153 5.63 -28.47 11.60
CA GLY A 153 5.77 -27.80 12.91
C GLY A 153 4.47 -27.60 13.68
#